data_a5bdc1cd84fcd04842b62abc70c6b745
#
_entry.id   a5bdc1cd84fcd04842b62abc70c6b745
#
_cell.length_a   1.000
_cell.length_b   1.000
_cell.length_c   1.000
_cell.angle_alpha   90.00
_cell.angle_beta   90.00
_cell.angle_gamma   90.00
#
_symmetry.space_group_name_H-M   'P 1'
#
loop_
_entity.id
_entity.type
_entity.pdbx_description
1 polymer ?
#
loop_
_entity_poly.entity_id
_entity_poly.type
_entity_poly.pdbx_seq_one_letter_code
_entity_poly.pdbx_strand_id
1 'polypeptide(L)'
;QIDCQAYLFNADKTIFLAFFDRELAGQILLRINWNRFAYVEDIAVDSRFRRRGVGRLLLEFAICWARERGGPGIILETQNNNVAACQLYEKMGFMLGGFDRYLYRGIFQQPEETALYWYLLF
;
A
#
# COMPACT_ATOMS: atom_id res chain seq x y z
N GLN A 1 20.11 5.29 -6.54
CA GLN A 1 19.87 5.04 -5.13
C GLN A 1 18.50 5.56 -4.72
N ILE A 2 17.79 4.77 -3.92
CA ILE A 2 16.44 5.11 -3.48
C ILE A 2 16.51 5.69 -2.08
N ASP A 3 15.83 6.80 -1.87
CA ASP A 3 15.72 7.47 -0.59
C ASP A 3 14.24 7.64 -0.24
N CYS A 4 13.90 7.56 1.04
CA CYS A 4 12.51 7.64 1.47
C CYS A 4 12.36 8.63 2.62
N GLN A 5 11.38 9.52 2.51
CA GLN A 5 11.13 10.57 3.50
C GLN A 5 9.67 10.50 3.98
N ALA A 6 9.50 10.71 5.27
CA ALA A 6 8.19 10.70 5.90
C ALA A 6 7.65 12.11 6.08
N TYR A 7 6.36 12.28 5.81
CA TYR A 7 5.64 13.52 6.07
C TYR A 7 4.43 13.18 6.93
N LEU A 8 4.48 13.55 8.20
CA LEU A 8 3.42 13.24 9.16
C LEU A 8 2.30 14.27 9.08
N PHE A 9 1.06 13.79 8.94
CA PHE A 9 -0.11 14.65 9.09
C PHE A 9 -0.54 14.73 10.55
N ASN A 10 -0.51 13.58 11.24
CA ASN A 10 -0.78 13.48 12.68
C ASN A 10 -0.29 12.10 13.14
N ALA A 11 -0.58 11.74 14.39
CA ALA A 11 -0.12 10.47 14.97
C ALA A 11 -0.65 9.24 14.22
N ASP A 12 -1.82 9.37 13.57
CA ASP A 12 -2.52 8.25 12.94
C ASP A 12 -2.49 8.28 11.42
N LYS A 13 -1.77 9.24 10.82
CA LYS A 13 -1.74 9.37 9.37
C LYS A 13 -0.39 9.89 8.90
N THR A 14 0.18 9.25 7.88
CA THR A 14 1.46 9.66 7.30
C THR A 14 1.51 9.36 5.81
N ILE A 15 2.42 10.02 5.15
CA ILE A 15 2.80 9.71 3.77
C ILE A 15 4.31 9.53 3.72
N PHE A 16 4.77 8.47 3.04
CA PHE A 16 6.17 8.29 2.70
C PHE A 16 6.35 8.57 1.22
N LEU A 17 7.36 9.38 0.90
CA LEU A 17 7.74 9.69 -0.47
C LEU A 17 9.08 9.04 -0.76
N ALA A 18 9.17 8.30 -1.85
CA ALA A 18 10.40 7.67 -2.29
C ALA A 18 11.00 8.46 -3.44
N PHE A 19 12.29 8.67 -3.38
CA PHE A 19 13.04 9.41 -4.40
C PHE A 19 14.12 8.50 -4.96
N PHE A 20 14.27 8.52 -6.27
CA PHE A 20 15.31 7.82 -6.98
C PHE A 20 16.21 8.89 -7.63
N ASP A 21 17.44 9.00 -7.15
CA ASP A 21 18.39 10.03 -7.60
C ASP A 21 17.74 11.43 -7.61
N ARG A 22 17.07 11.78 -6.50
CA ARG A 22 16.39 13.06 -6.25
C ARG A 22 15.10 13.29 -7.04
N GLU A 23 14.69 12.34 -7.85
CA GLU A 23 13.40 12.43 -8.53
C GLU A 23 12.33 11.65 -7.75
N LEU A 24 11.14 12.22 -7.64
CA LEU A 24 10.04 11.55 -6.97
C LEU A 24 9.66 10.28 -7.74
N ALA A 25 9.81 9.15 -7.10
CA ALA A 25 9.62 7.84 -7.72
C ALA A 25 8.34 7.15 -7.26
N GLY A 26 7.83 7.48 -6.07
CA GLY A 26 6.63 6.85 -5.57
C GLY A 26 6.19 7.38 -4.23
N GLN A 27 5.02 6.92 -3.79
CA GLN A 27 4.45 7.33 -2.52
C GLN A 27 3.63 6.20 -1.92
N ILE A 28 3.47 6.25 -0.60
CA ILE A 28 2.50 5.43 0.12
C ILE A 28 1.83 6.28 1.19
N LEU A 29 0.51 6.25 1.21
CA LEU A 29 -0.31 6.99 2.16
C LEU A 29 -0.93 6.00 3.13
N LEU A 30 -0.73 6.25 4.42
CA LEU A 30 -1.12 5.33 5.49
C LEU A 30 -1.98 6.05 6.51
N ARG A 31 -2.96 5.35 7.05
CA ARG A 31 -3.72 5.79 8.22
C ARG A 31 -4.02 4.61 9.13
N ILE A 32 -4.23 4.89 10.41
CA ILE A 32 -4.74 3.87 11.33
C ILE A 32 -6.25 3.75 11.11
N ASN A 33 -6.69 2.56 10.80
CA ASN A 33 -8.09 2.28 10.52
C ASN A 33 -8.87 2.09 11.85
N TRP A 34 -10.20 2.09 11.76
CA TRP A 34 -11.06 1.90 12.94
C TRP A 34 -10.78 0.59 13.68
N ASN A 35 -10.33 -0.44 12.95
CA ASN A 35 -10.02 -1.75 13.52
C ASN A 35 -8.56 -1.88 13.99
N ARG A 36 -7.84 -0.76 14.06
CA ARG A 36 -6.46 -0.65 14.52
C ARG A 36 -5.39 -1.14 13.56
N PHE A 37 -5.77 -1.70 12.42
CA PHE A 37 -4.81 -1.99 11.36
C PHE A 37 -4.31 -0.68 10.72
N ALA A 38 -3.08 -0.67 10.27
CA ALA A 38 -2.61 0.37 9.38
C ALA A 38 -3.20 0.10 7.99
N TYR A 39 -3.92 1.05 7.45
CA TYR A 39 -4.56 0.93 6.15
C TYR A 39 -3.77 1.71 5.11
N VAL A 40 -3.41 1.04 4.02
CA VAL A 40 -2.76 1.69 2.88
C VAL A 40 -3.86 2.33 2.03
N GLU A 41 -4.00 3.65 2.15
CA GLU A 41 -4.99 4.39 1.35
C GLU A 41 -4.57 4.49 -0.10
N ASP A 42 -3.27 4.58 -0.35
CA ASP A 42 -2.72 4.70 -1.69
C ASP A 42 -1.27 4.24 -1.70
N ILE A 43 -0.90 3.54 -2.75
CA ILE A 43 0.49 3.23 -3.05
C ILE A 43 0.67 3.39 -4.55
N ALA A 44 1.64 4.20 -4.95
CA ALA A 44 1.88 4.50 -6.35
C ALA A 44 3.37 4.56 -6.63
N VAL A 45 3.78 4.00 -7.76
CA VAL A 45 5.15 4.06 -8.24
C VAL A 45 5.12 4.61 -9.66
N ASP A 46 5.91 5.64 -9.90
CA ASP A 46 6.04 6.23 -11.23
C ASP A 46 6.53 5.16 -12.21
N SER A 47 5.90 5.10 -13.38
CA SER A 47 6.19 4.07 -14.39
C SER A 47 7.67 4.03 -14.81
N ARG A 48 8.35 5.18 -14.75
CA ARG A 48 9.77 5.28 -15.07
C ARG A 48 10.66 4.52 -14.10
N PHE A 49 10.16 4.28 -12.89
CA PHE A 49 10.95 3.68 -11.81
C PHE A 49 10.43 2.30 -11.38
N ARG A 50 9.55 1.70 -12.16
CA ARG A 50 9.05 0.36 -11.87
C ARG A 50 10.16 -0.68 -11.99
N ARG A 51 10.01 -1.78 -11.26
CA ARG A 51 10.98 -2.88 -11.21
C ARG A 51 12.33 -2.48 -10.62
N ARG A 52 12.36 -1.41 -9.82
CA ARG A 52 13.57 -0.95 -9.14
C ARG A 52 13.46 -1.04 -7.62
N GLY A 53 12.44 -1.75 -7.13
CA GLY A 53 12.25 -1.96 -5.69
C GLY A 53 11.60 -0.81 -4.95
N VAL A 54 11.05 0.19 -5.63
CA VAL A 54 10.41 1.34 -4.98
C VAL A 54 9.19 0.92 -4.18
N GLY A 55 8.30 0.12 -4.78
CA GLY A 55 7.09 -0.35 -4.09
C GLY A 55 7.42 -1.19 -2.86
N ARG A 56 8.41 -2.06 -2.98
CA ARG A 56 8.88 -2.87 -1.86
C ARG A 56 9.42 -2.00 -0.72
N LEU A 57 10.24 -1.01 -1.05
CA LEU A 57 10.80 -0.10 -0.06
C LEU A 57 9.71 0.67 0.67
N LEU A 58 8.73 1.20 -0.08
CA LEU A 58 7.60 1.91 0.52
C LEU A 58 6.83 1.02 1.49
N LEU A 59 6.60 -0.23 1.12
CA LEU A 59 5.91 -1.18 2.00
C LEU A 59 6.75 -1.54 3.22
N GLU A 60 8.06 -1.63 3.09
CA GLU A 60 8.96 -1.85 4.23
C GLU A 60 8.88 -0.70 5.24
N PHE A 61 8.84 0.53 4.75
CA PHE A 61 8.64 1.71 5.62
C PHE A 61 7.27 1.69 6.28
N ALA A 62 6.23 1.29 5.52
CA ALA A 62 4.88 1.15 6.04
C ALA A 62 4.81 0.12 7.18
N ILE A 63 5.50 -0.99 7.01
CA ILE A 63 5.55 -2.06 8.03
C ILE A 63 6.18 -1.52 9.33
N CYS A 64 7.30 -0.82 9.22
CA CYS A 64 7.96 -0.22 10.38
C CYS A 64 7.05 0.78 11.07
N TRP A 65 6.40 1.66 10.30
CA TRP A 65 5.49 2.65 10.86
C TRP A 65 4.32 1.99 11.60
N ALA A 66 3.74 0.95 10.99
CA ALA A 66 2.61 0.24 11.58
C ALA A 66 3.00 -0.49 12.88
N ARG A 67 4.17 -1.12 12.89
CA ARG A 67 4.68 -1.80 14.10
C ARG A 67 4.90 -0.84 15.24
N GLU A 68 5.40 0.35 14.96
CA GLU A 68 5.61 1.39 15.98
C GLU A 68 4.30 1.82 16.63
N ARG A 69 3.18 1.74 15.92
CA ARG A 69 1.87 2.10 16.46
C ARG A 69 1.20 0.94 17.21
N GLY A 70 1.81 -0.23 17.21
CA GLY A 70 1.34 -1.35 18.04
C GLY A 70 0.08 -2.02 17.55
N GLY A 71 -0.32 -1.79 16.30
CA GLY A 71 -1.50 -2.42 15.73
C GLY A 71 -1.27 -3.87 15.32
N PRO A 72 -2.33 -4.57 14.87
CA PRO A 72 -2.24 -6.00 14.56
C PRO A 72 -1.65 -6.31 13.19
N GLY A 73 -1.46 -5.30 12.34
CA GLY A 73 -0.91 -5.51 11.01
C GLY A 73 -1.28 -4.41 10.04
N ILE A 74 -1.21 -4.75 8.75
CA ILE A 74 -1.51 -3.84 7.64
C ILE A 74 -2.60 -4.44 6.77
N ILE A 75 -3.51 -3.59 6.30
CA ILE A 75 -4.51 -3.94 5.29
C ILE A 75 -4.26 -3.07 4.05
N LEU A 76 -4.41 -3.67 2.89
CA LEU A 76 -4.47 -2.91 1.64
C LEU A 76 -5.43 -3.57 0.67
N GLU A 77 -5.87 -2.78 -0.30
CA GLU A 77 -6.83 -3.20 -1.29
C GLU A 77 -6.22 -3.13 -2.68
N THR A 78 -6.52 -4.12 -3.53
CA THR A 78 -6.16 -4.07 -4.95
C THR A 78 -7.36 -4.47 -5.80
N GLN A 79 -7.34 -4.02 -7.05
CA GLN A 79 -8.20 -4.61 -8.05
C GLN A 79 -7.70 -6.01 -8.41
N ASN A 80 -8.62 -6.93 -8.68
CA ASN A 80 -8.28 -8.31 -8.98
C ASN A 80 -7.48 -8.48 -10.26
N ASN A 81 -7.53 -7.51 -11.17
CA ASN A 81 -6.76 -7.56 -12.42
C ASN A 81 -5.35 -6.95 -12.31
N ASN A 82 -4.99 -6.39 -11.17
CA ASN A 82 -3.66 -5.84 -10.96
C ASN A 82 -2.69 -6.94 -10.52
N VAL A 83 -2.27 -7.75 -11.48
CA VAL A 83 -1.46 -8.94 -11.22
C VAL A 83 -0.11 -8.59 -10.59
N ALA A 84 0.53 -7.54 -11.08
CA ALA A 84 1.85 -7.13 -10.57
C ALA A 84 1.78 -6.74 -9.09
N ALA A 85 0.76 -6.00 -8.69
CA ALA A 85 0.56 -5.63 -7.30
C ALA A 85 0.29 -6.86 -6.42
N CYS A 86 -0.60 -7.74 -6.88
CA CYS A 86 -0.92 -8.97 -6.16
C CYS A 86 0.33 -9.83 -5.93
N GLN A 87 1.17 -9.95 -6.95
CA GLN A 87 2.43 -10.70 -6.83
C GLN A 87 3.38 -10.07 -5.82
N LEU A 88 3.49 -8.76 -5.82
CA LEU A 88 4.33 -8.05 -4.85
C LEU A 88 3.87 -8.30 -3.41
N TYR A 89 2.56 -8.16 -3.16
CA TYR A 89 2.02 -8.34 -1.81
C TYR A 89 2.20 -9.77 -1.33
N GLU A 90 1.96 -10.73 -2.21
CA GLU A 90 2.16 -12.13 -1.88
C GLU A 90 3.62 -12.43 -1.53
N LYS A 91 4.55 -11.90 -2.31
CA LYS A 91 5.99 -12.06 -2.04
C LYS A 91 6.41 -11.42 -0.72
N MET A 92 5.75 -10.37 -0.30
CA MET A 92 6.06 -9.72 0.97
C MET A 92 5.36 -10.34 2.16
N GLY A 93 4.61 -11.43 1.95
CA GLY A 93 3.99 -12.18 3.02
C GLY A 93 2.55 -11.78 3.32
N PHE A 94 1.96 -10.91 2.51
CA PHE A 94 0.54 -10.59 2.67
C PHE A 94 -0.31 -11.78 2.26
N MET A 95 -1.43 -11.94 2.96
CA MET A 95 -2.41 -12.99 2.67
C MET A 95 -3.73 -12.36 2.25
N LEU A 96 -4.42 -13.05 1.36
CA LEU A 96 -5.76 -12.61 0.97
C LEU A 96 -6.72 -12.87 2.12
N GLY A 97 -7.33 -11.81 2.65
CA GLY A 97 -8.25 -11.89 3.78
C GLY A 97 -9.70 -11.75 3.40
N GLY A 98 -9.98 -11.26 2.20
CA GLY A 98 -11.35 -11.09 1.76
C GLY A 98 -11.43 -10.45 0.39
N PHE A 99 -12.65 -10.32 -0.10
CA PHE A 99 -12.88 -9.66 -1.38
C PHE A 99 -14.25 -8.99 -1.36
N ASP A 100 -14.44 -8.00 -2.25
CA ASP A 100 -15.69 -7.30 -2.42
C ASP A 100 -15.98 -7.19 -3.91
N ARG A 101 -17.01 -7.87 -4.37
CA ARG A 101 -17.36 -7.94 -5.80
C ARG A 101 -18.00 -6.67 -6.32
N TYR A 102 -18.45 -5.80 -5.43
CA TYR A 102 -19.28 -4.66 -5.78
C TYR A 102 -18.65 -3.32 -5.44
N LEU A 103 -17.46 -3.31 -4.85
CA LEU A 103 -16.84 -2.08 -4.40
C LEU A 103 -16.69 -1.04 -5.52
N TYR A 104 -16.35 -1.51 -6.72
CA TYR A 104 -16.10 -0.63 -7.87
C TYR A 104 -17.32 -0.42 -8.75
N ARG A 105 -18.48 -0.91 -8.32
CA ARG A 105 -19.68 -0.88 -9.17
C ARG A 105 -20.06 0.53 -9.61
N GLY A 106 -19.81 1.52 -8.78
CA GLY A 106 -20.09 2.91 -9.09
C GLY A 106 -19.00 3.61 -9.90
N ILE A 107 -17.88 2.94 -10.18
CA ILE A 107 -16.78 3.49 -10.95
C ILE A 107 -16.97 3.16 -12.41
N PHE A 108 -17.15 4.18 -13.24
CA PHE A 108 -17.54 4.01 -14.63
C PHE A 108 -16.61 3.11 -15.43
N GLN A 109 -15.29 3.22 -15.23
CA GLN A 109 -14.31 2.49 -16.01
C GLN A 109 -14.07 1.06 -15.53
N GLN A 110 -14.54 0.72 -14.32
CA GLN A 110 -14.16 -0.55 -13.69
C GLN A 110 -15.31 -1.21 -12.92
N PRO A 111 -16.55 -1.21 -13.45
CA PRO A 111 -17.70 -1.70 -12.68
C PRO A 111 -17.68 -3.20 -12.42
N GLU A 112 -16.90 -3.96 -13.20
CA GLU A 112 -16.83 -5.41 -13.12
C GLU A 112 -15.67 -5.90 -12.26
N GLU A 113 -14.79 -5.01 -11.82
CA GLU A 113 -13.61 -5.39 -11.04
C GLU A 113 -13.98 -5.73 -9.61
N THR A 114 -13.27 -6.70 -9.05
CA THR A 114 -13.44 -7.13 -7.66
C THR A 114 -12.31 -6.56 -6.82
N ALA A 115 -12.63 -6.02 -5.66
CA ALA A 115 -11.64 -5.58 -4.69
C ALA A 115 -11.11 -6.79 -3.93
N LEU A 116 -9.80 -6.89 -3.84
CA LEU A 116 -9.11 -7.90 -3.02
C LEU A 116 -8.50 -7.21 -1.82
N TYR A 117 -8.71 -7.76 -0.62
CA TYR A 117 -8.14 -7.21 0.61
C TYR A 117 -7.01 -8.10 1.09
N TRP A 118 -5.83 -7.51 1.18
CA TRP A 118 -4.61 -8.19 1.58
C TRP A 118 -4.23 -7.77 3.00
N TYR A 119 -3.78 -8.73 3.79
CA TYR A 119 -3.43 -8.52 5.19
C TYR A 119 -2.01 -9.01 5.46
N LEU A 120 -1.24 -8.18 6.15
CA LEU A 120 0.01 -8.63 6.76
C LEU A 120 -0.19 -8.58 8.27
N LEU A 121 -0.14 -9.73 8.92
CA LEU A 121 -0.36 -9.83 10.36
C LEU A 121 0.97 -9.79 11.10
N PHE A 122 0.98 -9.07 12.19
CA PHE A 122 2.17 -8.95 13.03
C PHE A 122 2.22 -9.97 14.15
#